data_e3580efa287fb714f3f1d1cd8a4b51f3
#
_entry.id   e3580efa287fb714f3f1d1cd8a4b51f3
#
_cell.length_a   1.000
_cell.length_b   1.000
_cell.length_c   1.000
_cell.angle_alpha   90.00
_cell.angle_beta   90.00
_cell.angle_gamma   90.00
#
_symmetry.space_group_name_H-M   'P 1'
#
loop_
_entity.id
_entity.type
_entity.pdbx_description
1 polymer ?
#
loop_
_entity_poly.entity_id
_entity_poly.type
_entity_poly.pdbx_seq_one_letter_code
_entity_poly.pdbx_strand_id
1 'polypeptide(L)'
;METGSFFTEIFFLKFIKFCLVGLSGIMVDFGITFLGKENLKIQKYISNALGFSIAATTNYILNRIWTFHSHNPNITLEFTRFFMIALIGLCINLLIVWSMAGKLKVNFYLSKLVATFIVTAWNFLINAYYTFV
;
A
#
# COMPACT_ATOMS: atom_id res chain seq x y z
N MET A 1 16.17 1.84 -29.59
CA MET A 1 15.32 2.92 -29.07
C MET A 1 13.89 2.46 -28.74
N GLU A 2 13.31 1.58 -29.50
CA GLU A 2 11.94 1.08 -29.26
C GLU A 2 11.83 0.23 -27.97
N THR A 3 12.86 -0.52 -27.60
CA THR A 3 12.85 -1.34 -26.39
C THR A 3 12.77 -0.52 -25.09
N GLY A 4 13.42 0.64 -25.05
CA GLY A 4 13.40 1.51 -23.87
C GLY A 4 12.03 2.13 -23.62
N SER A 5 11.33 2.55 -24.67
CA SER A 5 9.97 3.11 -24.53
C SER A 5 8.97 2.04 -24.12
N PHE A 6 9.10 0.82 -24.63
CA PHE A 6 8.24 -0.31 -24.28
C PHE A 6 8.37 -0.68 -22.80
N PHE A 7 9.60 -0.77 -22.26
CA PHE A 7 9.83 -1.04 -20.84
C PHE A 7 9.27 0.08 -19.94
N THR A 8 9.42 1.32 -20.37
CA THR A 8 8.89 2.48 -19.63
C THR A 8 7.36 2.45 -19.59
N GLU A 9 6.71 2.13 -20.70
CA GLU A 9 5.25 2.02 -20.79
C GLU A 9 4.72 0.91 -19.88
N ILE A 10 5.35 -0.28 -19.89
CA ILE A 10 4.96 -1.40 -19.02
C ILE A 10 5.15 -1.03 -17.55
N PHE A 11 6.25 -0.41 -17.20
CA PHE A 11 6.53 0.04 -15.83
C PHE A 11 5.48 1.06 -15.36
N PHE A 12 5.13 2.02 -16.21
CA PHE A 12 4.13 3.03 -15.90
C PHE A 12 2.74 2.42 -15.74
N LEU A 13 2.36 1.46 -16.59
CA LEU A 13 1.10 0.74 -16.47
C LEU A 13 1.03 -0.06 -15.15
N LYS A 14 2.11 -0.71 -14.77
CA LYS A 14 2.19 -1.40 -13.47
C LYS A 14 2.02 -0.43 -12.31
N PHE A 15 2.61 0.74 -12.39
CA PHE A 15 2.46 1.77 -11.37
C PHE A 15 1.00 2.22 -11.25
N ILE A 16 0.32 2.47 -12.36
CA ILE A 16 -1.11 2.84 -12.36
C ILE A 16 -1.96 1.73 -11.74
N LYS A 17 -1.73 0.48 -12.14
CA LYS A 17 -2.45 -0.67 -11.58
C LYS A 17 -2.21 -0.78 -10.08
N PHE A 18 -0.98 -0.62 -9.63
CA PHE A 18 -0.62 -0.62 -8.21
C PHE A 18 -1.38 0.46 -7.44
N CYS A 19 -1.46 1.67 -7.98
CA CYS A 19 -2.21 2.77 -7.38
C CYS A 19 -3.72 2.46 -7.29
N LEU A 20 -4.31 1.88 -8.33
CA LEU A 20 -5.72 1.49 -8.33
C LEU A 20 -6.00 0.41 -7.29
N VAL A 21 -5.14 -0.58 -7.17
CA VAL A 21 -5.23 -1.60 -6.12
C VAL A 21 -5.13 -0.95 -4.74
N GLY A 22 -4.21 -0.01 -4.56
CA GLY A 22 -4.06 0.74 -3.31
C GLY A 22 -5.32 1.50 -2.92
N LEU A 23 -5.98 2.16 -3.88
CA LEU A 23 -7.26 2.85 -3.65
C LEU A 23 -8.35 1.87 -3.22
N SER A 24 -8.44 0.70 -3.86
CA SER A 24 -9.39 -0.35 -3.44
C SER A 24 -9.10 -0.83 -2.01
N GLY A 25 -7.83 -0.92 -1.65
CA GLY A 25 -7.39 -1.29 -0.29
C GLY A 25 -7.83 -0.27 0.76
N ILE A 26 -7.76 1.01 0.45
CA ILE A 26 -8.27 2.07 1.35
C ILE A 26 -9.76 1.87 1.60
N MET A 27 -10.53 1.59 0.58
CA MET A 27 -11.96 1.33 0.71
C MET A 27 -12.24 0.10 1.58
N VAL A 28 -11.48 -0.98 1.39
CA VAL A 28 -11.57 -2.21 2.21
C VAL A 28 -11.23 -1.92 3.67
N ASP A 29 -10.13 -1.22 3.92
CA ASP A 29 -9.68 -0.86 5.26
C ASP A 29 -10.75 -0.05 6.01
N PHE A 30 -11.22 1.03 5.43
CA PHE A 30 -12.25 1.87 6.04
C PHE A 30 -13.56 1.10 6.21
N GLY A 31 -13.97 0.32 5.23
CA GLY A 31 -15.21 -0.49 5.30
C GLY A 31 -15.18 -1.52 6.42
N ILE A 32 -14.10 -2.28 6.52
CA ILE A 32 -13.94 -3.31 7.58
C ILE A 32 -13.82 -2.65 8.96
N THR A 33 -13.05 -1.58 9.07
CA THR A 33 -12.90 -0.83 10.32
C THR A 33 -14.25 -0.28 10.79
N PHE A 34 -15.01 0.31 9.89
CA PHE A 34 -16.33 0.85 10.19
C PHE A 34 -17.30 -0.25 10.63
N LEU A 35 -17.39 -1.35 9.87
CA LEU A 35 -18.26 -2.49 10.22
C LEU A 35 -17.89 -3.09 11.58
N GLY A 36 -16.62 -3.27 11.84
CA GLY A 36 -16.15 -3.81 13.11
C GLY A 36 -16.50 -2.90 14.28
N LYS A 37 -16.21 -1.62 14.15
CA LYS A 37 -16.39 -0.64 15.22
C LYS A 37 -17.87 -0.30 15.44
N GLU A 38 -18.61 0.04 14.40
CA GLU A 38 -19.97 0.58 14.52
C GLU A 38 -21.04 -0.51 14.58
N ASN A 39 -20.94 -1.57 13.77
CA ASN A 39 -21.97 -2.60 13.69
C ASN A 39 -21.73 -3.77 14.64
N LEU A 40 -20.51 -4.28 14.68
CA LEU A 40 -20.15 -5.44 15.53
C LEU A 40 -19.70 -5.03 16.92
N LYS A 41 -19.55 -3.74 17.19
CA LYS A 41 -19.11 -3.19 18.48
C LYS A 41 -17.76 -3.76 18.95
N ILE A 42 -16.88 -4.07 18.02
CA ILE A 42 -15.51 -4.48 18.31
C ILE A 42 -14.70 -3.25 18.72
N GLN A 43 -13.74 -3.45 19.61
CA GLN A 43 -12.86 -2.39 20.08
C GLN A 43 -12.16 -1.69 18.90
N LYS A 44 -12.10 -0.36 18.95
CA LYS A 44 -11.64 0.52 17.86
C LYS A 44 -10.28 0.11 17.26
N TYR A 45 -9.31 -0.21 18.10
CA TYR A 45 -7.96 -0.56 17.63
C TYR A 45 -7.93 -1.94 16.99
N ILE A 46 -8.71 -2.88 17.50
CA ILE A 46 -8.86 -4.22 16.91
C ILE A 46 -9.55 -4.12 15.55
N SER A 47 -10.61 -3.32 15.43
CA SER A 47 -11.29 -3.08 14.16
C SER A 47 -10.35 -2.47 13.11
N ASN A 48 -9.53 -1.51 13.52
CA ASN A 48 -8.53 -0.88 12.65
C ASN A 48 -7.46 -1.89 12.20
N ALA A 49 -6.98 -2.74 13.10
CA ALA A 49 -6.00 -3.78 12.78
C ALA A 49 -6.57 -4.82 11.80
N LEU A 50 -7.83 -5.21 11.99
CA LEU A 50 -8.53 -6.12 11.06
C LEU A 50 -8.69 -5.48 9.68
N GLY A 51 -9.11 -4.22 9.63
CA GLY A 51 -9.27 -3.47 8.39
C GLY A 51 -7.95 -3.40 7.62
N PHE A 52 -6.88 -3.01 8.28
CA PHE A 52 -5.54 -2.95 7.69
C PHE A 52 -5.07 -4.33 7.18
N SER A 53 -5.24 -5.37 8.00
CA SER A 53 -4.78 -6.72 7.65
C SER A 53 -5.53 -7.30 6.45
N ILE A 54 -6.85 -7.12 6.40
CA ILE A 54 -7.67 -7.57 5.28
C ILE A 54 -7.35 -6.77 4.02
N ALA A 55 -7.20 -5.44 4.14
CA ALA A 55 -6.80 -4.59 3.03
C ALA A 55 -5.42 -4.96 2.48
N ALA A 56 -4.44 -5.20 3.34
CA ALA A 56 -3.10 -5.63 2.94
C ALA A 56 -3.15 -6.98 2.20
N THR A 57 -3.98 -7.91 2.68
CA THR A 57 -4.15 -9.22 2.06
C THR A 57 -4.80 -9.10 0.67
N THR A 58 -5.86 -8.31 0.54
CA THR A 58 -6.51 -8.10 -0.77
C THR A 58 -5.58 -7.36 -1.72
N ASN A 59 -4.84 -6.37 -1.24
CA ASN A 59 -3.84 -5.65 -2.04
C ASN A 59 -2.76 -6.60 -2.56
N TYR A 60 -2.27 -7.49 -1.71
CA TYR A 60 -1.30 -8.50 -2.12
C TYR A 60 -1.84 -9.39 -3.23
N ILE A 61 -3.03 -9.94 -3.05
CA ILE A 61 -3.64 -10.85 -4.01
C ILE A 61 -3.84 -10.16 -5.36
N LEU A 62 -4.40 -8.95 -5.36
CA LEU A 62 -4.66 -8.19 -6.58
C LEU A 62 -3.35 -7.78 -7.28
N ASN A 63 -2.35 -7.37 -6.53
CA ASN A 63 -1.05 -7.03 -7.11
C ASN A 63 -0.36 -8.26 -7.68
N ARG A 64 -0.44 -9.41 -6.99
CA ARG A 64 0.12 -10.66 -7.49
C ARG A 64 -0.51 -11.07 -8.82
N ILE A 65 -1.84 -11.03 -8.91
CA ILE A 65 -2.57 -11.54 -10.08
C ILE A 65 -2.60 -10.52 -11.22
N TRP A 66 -2.89 -9.26 -10.92
CA TRP A 66 -3.20 -8.24 -11.93
C TRP A 66 -2.04 -7.31 -12.24
N THR A 67 -1.35 -6.81 -11.23
CA THR A 67 -0.28 -5.81 -11.42
C THR A 67 1.01 -6.46 -11.92
N PHE A 68 1.48 -7.49 -11.22
CA PHE A 68 2.80 -8.09 -11.46
C PHE A 68 2.75 -9.45 -12.11
N HIS A 69 1.59 -10.10 -12.20
CA HIS A 69 1.42 -11.44 -12.77
C HIS A 69 2.44 -12.45 -12.22
N SER A 70 2.59 -12.49 -10.90
CA SER A 70 3.57 -13.34 -10.26
C SER A 70 3.16 -14.81 -10.31
N HIS A 71 4.11 -15.68 -10.62
CA HIS A 71 3.95 -17.13 -10.61
C HIS A 71 4.86 -17.80 -9.57
N ASN A 72 5.39 -17.04 -8.61
CA ASN A 72 6.24 -17.56 -7.57
C ASN A 72 5.48 -18.60 -6.73
N PRO A 73 5.99 -19.86 -6.63
CA PRO A 73 5.30 -20.90 -5.87
C PRO A 73 5.32 -20.66 -4.35
N ASN A 74 6.27 -19.88 -3.85
CA ASN A 74 6.37 -19.56 -2.43
C ASN A 74 5.52 -18.34 -2.06
N ILE A 75 4.22 -18.54 -1.98
CA ILE A 75 3.23 -17.51 -1.68
C ILE A 75 3.46 -16.93 -0.27
N THR A 76 3.81 -17.76 0.70
CA THR A 76 4.04 -17.31 2.08
C THR A 76 5.19 -16.30 2.17
N LEU A 77 6.31 -16.60 1.51
CA LEU A 77 7.45 -15.68 1.48
C LEU A 77 7.10 -14.38 0.76
N GLU A 78 6.45 -14.48 -0.38
CA GLU A 78 6.04 -13.32 -1.18
C GLU A 78 5.08 -12.42 -0.39
N PHE A 79 4.06 -13.00 0.25
CA PHE A 79 3.13 -12.28 1.12
C PHE A 79 3.84 -11.61 2.31
N THR A 80 4.75 -12.33 2.94
CA THR A 80 5.52 -11.79 4.09
C THR A 80 6.34 -10.57 3.66
N ARG A 81 7.00 -10.63 2.52
CA ARG A 81 7.75 -9.49 1.96
C ARG A 81 6.83 -8.30 1.71
N PHE A 82 5.71 -8.54 1.05
CA PHE A 82 4.74 -7.50 0.74
C PHE A 82 4.22 -6.83 2.02
N PHE A 83 3.84 -7.62 3.00
CA PHE A 83 3.29 -7.12 4.27
C PHE A 83 4.33 -6.31 5.06
N MET A 84 5.57 -6.79 5.13
CA MET A 84 6.65 -6.07 5.81
C MET A 84 6.96 -4.73 5.14
N ILE A 85 6.96 -4.69 3.81
CA ILE A 85 7.16 -3.45 3.06
C ILE A 85 6.03 -2.47 3.35
N ALA A 86 4.79 -2.93 3.43
CA ALA A 86 3.64 -2.11 3.80
C ALA A 86 3.76 -1.54 5.22
N LEU A 87 4.22 -2.33 6.18
CA LEU A 87 4.46 -1.87 7.54
C LEU A 87 5.56 -0.81 7.62
N ILE A 88 6.66 -1.00 6.90
CA ILE A 88 7.72 0.00 6.81
C ILE A 88 7.19 1.27 6.15
N GLY A 89 6.38 1.14 5.12
CA GLY A 89 5.71 2.27 4.48
C GLY A 89 4.83 3.05 5.44
N LEU A 90 4.09 2.36 6.30
CA LEU A 90 3.30 2.99 7.35
C LEU A 90 4.18 3.80 8.32
N CYS A 91 5.30 3.24 8.74
CA CYS A 91 6.26 3.97 9.59
C CYS A 91 6.80 5.21 8.90
N ILE A 92 7.16 5.13 7.61
CA ILE A 92 7.62 6.26 6.81
C ILE A 92 6.51 7.33 6.73
N ASN A 93 5.28 6.92 6.50
CA ASN A 93 4.13 7.82 6.47
C ASN A 93 3.99 8.61 7.77
N LEU A 94 4.01 7.91 8.90
CA LEU A 94 3.89 8.53 10.22
C LEU A 94 5.04 9.50 10.50
N LEU A 95 6.26 9.16 10.12
CA LEU A 95 7.43 10.03 10.28
C LEU A 95 7.31 11.30 9.44
N ILE A 96 6.86 11.19 8.20
CA ILE A 96 6.70 12.34 7.30
C ILE A 96 5.63 13.27 7.84
N VAL A 97 4.46 12.74 8.21
CA VAL A 97 3.36 13.55 8.74
C VAL A 97 3.77 14.22 10.05
N TRP A 98 4.42 13.49 10.94
CA TRP A 98 4.92 14.07 12.19
C TRP A 98 5.94 15.18 11.95
N SER A 99 6.87 14.98 11.03
CA SER A 99 7.90 15.98 10.72
C SER A 99 7.30 17.22 10.08
N MET A 100 6.43 17.06 9.09
CA MET A 100 5.88 18.19 8.33
C MET A 100 4.79 18.92 9.12
N ALA A 101 3.81 18.22 9.62
CA ALA A 101 2.69 18.84 10.34
C ALA A 101 3.06 19.21 11.78
N GLY A 102 3.82 18.34 12.46
CA GLY A 102 4.21 18.54 13.85
C GLY A 102 5.36 19.54 14.04
N LYS A 103 6.48 19.31 13.37
CA LYS A 103 7.69 20.17 13.54
C LYS A 103 7.71 21.40 12.66
N LEU A 104 7.45 21.23 11.35
CA LEU A 104 7.54 22.31 10.37
C LEU A 104 6.26 23.13 10.26
N LYS A 105 5.20 22.74 11.00
CA LYS A 105 3.92 23.44 11.00
C LYS A 105 3.26 23.54 9.61
N VAL A 106 3.52 22.57 8.74
CA VAL A 106 2.86 22.46 7.44
C VAL A 106 1.43 21.97 7.66
N ASN A 107 0.50 22.39 6.79
CA ASN A 107 -0.88 21.92 6.84
C ASN A 107 -0.95 20.38 6.92
N PHE A 108 -1.77 19.86 7.82
CA PHE A 108 -1.91 18.42 8.07
C PHE A 108 -2.28 17.63 6.81
N TYR A 109 -3.24 18.14 6.02
CA TYR A 109 -3.69 17.46 4.81
C TYR A 109 -2.63 17.47 3.71
N LEU A 110 -1.89 18.57 3.58
CA LEU A 110 -0.76 18.65 2.66
C LEU A 110 0.34 17.68 3.08
N SER A 111 0.62 17.57 4.37
CA SER A 111 1.58 16.60 4.91
C SER A 111 1.18 15.17 4.59
N LYS A 112 -0.10 14.82 4.77
CA LYS A 112 -0.62 13.50 4.41
C LYS A 112 -0.51 13.22 2.92
N LEU A 113 -0.78 14.21 2.08
CA LEU A 113 -0.68 14.07 0.63
C LEU A 113 0.76 13.75 0.20
N VAL A 114 1.72 14.52 0.71
CA VAL A 114 3.15 14.30 0.44
C VAL A 114 3.59 12.92 0.95
N ALA A 115 3.20 12.56 2.17
CA ALA A 115 3.50 11.25 2.74
C ALA A 115 2.94 10.12 1.87
N THR A 116 1.70 10.25 1.41
CA THR A 116 1.05 9.26 0.56
C THR A 116 1.81 9.05 -0.74
N PHE A 117 2.24 10.12 -1.42
CA PHE A 117 3.03 10.01 -2.65
C PHE A 117 4.36 9.30 -2.40
N ILE A 118 5.09 9.68 -1.36
CA ILE A 118 6.40 9.09 -1.05
C ILE A 118 6.24 7.60 -0.70
N VAL A 119 5.26 7.26 0.12
CA VAL A 119 5.02 5.86 0.55
C VAL A 119 4.51 5.01 -0.61
N THR A 120 3.67 5.57 -1.48
CA THR A 120 3.21 4.84 -2.68
C THR A 120 4.39 4.51 -3.59
N ALA A 121 5.29 5.46 -3.81
CA ALA A 121 6.52 5.22 -4.59
C ALA A 121 7.40 4.16 -3.91
N TRP A 122 7.59 4.24 -2.59
CA TRP A 122 8.30 3.24 -1.79
C TRP A 122 7.69 1.85 -1.97
N ASN A 123 6.41 1.72 -1.71
CA ASN A 123 5.71 0.43 -1.79
C ASN A 123 5.80 -0.17 -3.19
N PHE A 124 5.59 0.64 -4.22
CA PHE A 124 5.66 0.18 -5.60
C PHE A 124 7.08 -0.28 -5.98
N LEU A 125 8.07 0.56 -5.75
CA LEU A 125 9.45 0.27 -6.18
C LEU A 125 10.00 -0.96 -5.47
N ILE A 126 9.84 -1.05 -4.15
CA ILE A 126 10.37 -2.19 -3.41
C ILE A 126 9.63 -3.48 -3.77
N ASN A 127 8.31 -3.43 -3.94
CA ASN A 127 7.56 -4.61 -4.36
C ASN A 127 7.90 -5.03 -5.79
N ALA A 128 8.11 -4.09 -6.70
CA ALA A 128 8.45 -4.40 -8.08
C ALA A 128 9.84 -5.07 -8.20
N TYR A 129 10.79 -4.65 -7.39
CA TYR A 129 12.18 -5.14 -7.49
C TYR A 129 12.56 -6.21 -6.47
N TYR A 130 11.75 -6.44 -5.45
CA TYR A 130 12.07 -7.37 -4.38
C TYR A 130 11.01 -8.44 -4.16
N THR A 131 9.73 -8.04 -4.05
CA THR A 131 8.64 -8.97 -3.71
C THR A 131 8.24 -9.83 -4.92
N PHE A 132 7.94 -9.19 -6.04
CA PHE A 132 7.38 -9.81 -7.23
C PHE A 132 8.44 -10.03 -8.33
N VAL A 133 9.61 -10.44 -7.94
CA VAL A 133 10.70 -10.76 -8.87
C VAL A 133 10.64 -12.20 -9.33
#